data_26922ce8e60d9909355cbc26f3046300
#
_entry.id   26922ce8e60d9909355cbc26f3046300
#
_cell.length_a   1.000
_cell.length_b   1.000
_cell.length_c   1.000
_cell.angle_alpha   90.00
_cell.angle_beta   90.00
_cell.angle_gamma   90.00
#
_symmetry.space_group_name_H-M   'P 1'
#
loop_
_entity.id
_entity.type
_entity.pdbx_description
1 polymer ?
#
loop_
_entity_poly.entity_id
_entity_poly.type
_entity_poly.pdbx_seq_one_letter_code
_entity_poly.pdbx_strand_id
1 'polypeptide(L)'
;MTSRQLHRTCLGTALLIGLGLSGCAATISQEGLEQRTSTAIGRPVGSFTIANKSEETGGRINYTAKTKEGGTYQCYMYSATGFQKAMSFGQTPNSDAICTPMGGGKATAPAAASPTCNALNKAAGRC
;
A
#
# COMPACT_ATOMS: atom_id res chain seq x y z
N MET A 1 9.92 -3.82 60.85
CA MET A 1 9.61 -2.54 60.25
C MET A 1 10.38 -2.43 58.93
N THR A 2 9.64 -2.08 57.85
CA THR A 2 10.09 -1.60 56.55
C THR A 2 10.53 -2.62 55.47
N SER A 3 9.63 -3.52 55.07
CA SER A 3 9.76 -4.21 53.78
C SER A 3 8.60 -3.92 52.79
N ARG A 4 7.76 -2.93 53.05
CA ARG A 4 6.60 -2.60 52.23
C ARG A 4 6.73 -1.34 51.34
N GLN A 5 7.81 -0.62 51.41
CA GLN A 5 7.99 0.64 50.70
C GLN A 5 8.75 0.52 49.36
N LEU A 6 9.43 -0.62 49.08
CA LEU A 6 10.22 -0.76 47.85
C LEU A 6 9.41 -1.18 46.61
N HIS A 7 8.15 -1.58 46.76
CA HIS A 7 7.35 -2.06 45.61
C HIS A 7 6.53 -0.99 44.91
N ARG A 8 6.50 0.24 45.45
CA ARG A 8 5.66 1.32 44.87
C ARG A 8 6.37 2.25 43.90
N THR A 9 7.68 2.22 43.86
CA THR A 9 8.47 3.09 42.95
C THR A 9 8.84 2.48 41.61
N CYS A 10 8.73 1.16 41.44
CA CYS A 10 9.04 0.51 40.14
C CYS A 10 7.87 0.44 39.16
N LEU A 11 6.64 0.70 39.58
CA LEU A 11 5.47 0.62 38.68
C LEU A 11 5.22 1.91 37.87
N GLY A 12 5.87 3.01 38.21
CA GLY A 12 5.66 4.30 37.55
C GLY A 12 6.52 4.57 36.32
N THR A 13 7.64 3.84 36.15
CA THR A 13 8.62 4.14 35.10
C THR A 13 8.47 3.26 33.84
N ALA A 14 7.68 2.19 33.91
CA ALA A 14 7.50 1.25 32.77
C ALA A 14 6.46 1.72 31.75
N LEU A 15 5.68 2.77 32.02
CA LEU A 15 4.55 3.17 31.17
C LEU A 15 4.89 4.25 30.14
N LEU A 16 6.12 4.76 30.10
CA LEU A 16 6.50 5.86 29.21
C LEU A 16 7.31 5.45 27.96
N ILE A 17 7.63 4.16 27.80
CA ILE A 17 8.45 3.68 26.67
C ILE A 17 7.63 3.18 25.49
N GLY A 18 6.31 3.12 25.61
CA GLY A 18 5.42 2.51 24.61
C GLY A 18 4.94 3.41 23.45
N LEU A 19 5.23 4.73 23.46
CA LEU A 19 4.61 5.66 22.50
C LEU A 19 5.50 6.09 21.31
N GLY A 20 6.66 5.49 21.11
CA GLY A 20 7.67 6.03 20.18
C GLY A 20 7.75 5.41 18.78
N LEU A 21 7.02 4.34 18.43
CA LEU A 21 7.27 3.60 17.17
C LEU A 21 6.15 3.64 16.12
N SER A 22 5.12 4.43 16.27
CA SER A 22 4.01 4.46 15.29
C SER A 22 4.23 5.39 14.08
N GLY A 23 5.36 6.07 13.99
CA GLY A 23 5.61 7.09 12.96
C GLY A 23 5.90 6.59 11.54
N CYS A 24 6.18 5.30 11.36
CA CYS A 24 6.63 4.75 10.07
C CYS A 24 5.59 3.85 9.38
N ALA A 25 4.43 3.62 9.98
CA ALA A 25 3.37 2.81 9.38
C ALA A 25 2.74 3.52 8.18
N ALA A 26 2.40 2.73 7.16
CA ALA A 26 1.64 3.22 6.01
C ALA A 26 0.24 3.69 6.44
N THR A 27 -0.22 4.79 5.86
CA THR A 27 -1.48 5.45 6.26
C THR A 27 -2.65 5.16 5.33
N ILE A 28 -2.45 4.37 4.28
CA ILE A 28 -3.54 4.02 3.37
C ILE A 28 -4.55 3.10 4.06
N SER A 29 -5.83 3.40 3.90
CA SER A 29 -6.91 2.53 4.34
C SER A 29 -7.01 1.26 3.48
N GLN A 30 -7.61 0.20 4.00
CA GLN A 30 -7.89 -1.02 3.25
C GLN A 30 -8.71 -0.73 1.99
N GLU A 31 -9.73 0.11 2.12
CA GLU A 31 -10.58 0.54 1.01
C GLU A 31 -9.78 1.28 -0.08
N GLY A 32 -8.89 2.20 0.33
CA GLY A 32 -8.01 2.91 -0.61
C GLY A 32 -7.04 1.97 -1.34
N LEU A 33 -6.55 0.93 -0.66
CA LEU A 33 -5.70 -0.10 -1.25
C LEU A 33 -6.48 -0.92 -2.28
N GLU A 34 -7.71 -1.35 -1.96
CA GLU A 34 -8.58 -2.10 -2.87
C GLU A 34 -8.96 -1.27 -4.10
N GLN A 35 -9.29 -0.01 -3.93
CA GLN A 35 -9.63 0.88 -5.03
C GLN A 35 -8.48 1.04 -6.04
N ARG A 36 -7.25 1.23 -5.55
CA ARG A 36 -6.05 1.35 -6.41
C ARG A 36 -5.70 0.03 -7.08
N THR A 37 -5.84 -1.07 -6.35
CA THR A 37 -5.67 -2.42 -6.91
C THR A 37 -6.69 -2.71 -8.00
N SER A 38 -7.95 -2.35 -7.79
CA SER A 38 -9.04 -2.44 -8.78
C SER A 38 -8.65 -1.77 -10.10
N THR A 39 -8.14 -0.56 -10.02
CA THR A 39 -7.67 0.19 -11.20
C THR A 39 -6.48 -0.51 -11.87
N ALA A 40 -5.51 -0.99 -11.07
CA ALA A 40 -4.28 -1.60 -11.59
C ALA A 40 -4.50 -2.93 -12.29
N ILE A 41 -5.43 -3.77 -11.81
CA ILE A 41 -5.71 -5.08 -12.40
C ILE A 41 -6.93 -5.07 -13.34
N GLY A 42 -7.64 -3.93 -13.47
CA GLY A 42 -8.82 -3.79 -14.31
C GLY A 42 -10.02 -4.62 -13.84
N ARG A 43 -10.18 -4.79 -12.51
CA ARG A 43 -11.24 -5.61 -11.91
C ARG A 43 -11.99 -4.81 -10.85
N PRO A 44 -13.32 -4.93 -10.74
CA PRO A 44 -14.07 -4.19 -9.74
C PRO A 44 -13.72 -4.62 -8.31
N VAL A 45 -13.78 -3.67 -7.38
CA VAL A 45 -13.65 -3.96 -5.93
C VAL A 45 -14.66 -5.06 -5.54
N GLY A 46 -14.21 -6.00 -4.73
CA GLY A 46 -15.00 -7.16 -4.32
C GLY A 46 -14.90 -8.38 -5.27
N SER A 47 -14.30 -8.26 -6.47
CA SER A 47 -14.01 -9.41 -7.34
C SER A 47 -12.66 -10.07 -7.06
N PHE A 48 -11.88 -9.52 -6.15
CA PHE A 48 -10.60 -10.04 -5.69
C PHE A 48 -10.43 -9.86 -4.19
N THR A 49 -9.45 -10.51 -3.61
CA THR A 49 -9.05 -10.38 -2.21
C THR A 49 -7.58 -10.02 -2.12
N ILE A 50 -7.24 -9.17 -1.15
CA ILE A 50 -5.86 -8.80 -0.84
C ILE A 50 -5.34 -9.73 0.25
N ALA A 51 -4.17 -10.32 0.03
CA ALA A 51 -3.50 -11.24 0.95
C ALA A 51 -2.00 -10.91 1.04
N ASN A 52 -1.33 -11.45 2.06
CA ASN A 52 0.13 -11.33 2.25
C ASN A 52 0.63 -9.88 2.23
N LYS A 53 -0.14 -8.98 2.84
CA LYS A 53 0.26 -7.57 2.96
C LYS A 53 1.48 -7.46 3.86
N SER A 54 2.53 -6.82 3.38
CA SER A 54 3.72 -6.46 4.15
C SER A 54 4.12 -5.01 3.87
N GLU A 55 4.54 -4.32 4.90
CA GLU A 55 4.93 -2.92 4.84
C GLU A 55 6.44 -2.79 5.06
N GLU A 56 7.10 -2.07 4.18
CA GLU A 56 8.52 -1.78 4.26
C GLU A 56 8.76 -0.37 4.80
N THR A 57 9.93 -0.16 5.36
CA THR A 57 10.39 1.17 5.77
C THR A 57 10.33 2.12 4.57
N GLY A 58 9.72 3.30 4.75
CA GLY A 58 9.53 4.26 3.66
C GLY A 58 8.14 4.19 3.01
N GLY A 59 7.23 3.36 3.53
CA GLY A 59 5.83 3.33 3.13
C GLY A 59 5.52 2.47 1.91
N ARG A 60 6.46 1.63 1.46
CA ARG A 60 6.18 0.63 0.44
C ARG A 60 5.34 -0.49 1.03
N ILE A 61 4.28 -0.83 0.35
CA ILE A 61 3.38 -1.92 0.71
C ILE A 61 3.44 -2.95 -0.41
N ASN A 62 3.85 -4.19 -0.08
CA ASN A 62 3.80 -5.33 -0.98
C ASN A 62 2.61 -6.20 -0.58
N TYR A 63 1.91 -6.75 -1.55
CA TYR A 63 0.75 -7.61 -1.30
C TYR A 63 0.43 -8.47 -2.52
N THR A 64 -0.44 -9.44 -2.32
CA THR A 64 -0.95 -10.31 -3.38
C THR A 64 -2.43 -10.06 -3.57
N ALA A 65 -2.88 -9.81 -4.80
CA ALA A 65 -4.28 -9.75 -5.15
C ALA A 65 -4.69 -11.07 -5.83
N LYS A 66 -5.71 -11.73 -5.28
CA LYS A 66 -6.27 -12.99 -5.81
C LYS A 66 -7.68 -12.75 -6.32
N THR A 67 -7.90 -12.97 -7.61
CA THR A 67 -9.23 -12.85 -8.20
C THR A 67 -10.08 -14.10 -7.95
N LYS A 68 -11.39 -13.95 -7.95
CA LYS A 68 -12.34 -15.07 -7.78
C LYS A 68 -12.22 -16.11 -8.90
N GLU A 69 -11.71 -15.71 -10.06
CA GLU A 69 -11.49 -16.57 -11.23
C GLU A 69 -10.15 -17.32 -11.18
N GLY A 70 -9.39 -17.19 -10.07
CA GLY A 70 -8.12 -17.90 -9.85
C GLY A 70 -6.86 -17.14 -10.29
N GLY A 71 -6.99 -15.95 -10.86
CA GLY A 71 -5.85 -15.11 -11.20
C GLY A 71 -5.15 -14.58 -9.94
N THR A 72 -3.82 -14.58 -9.94
CA THR A 72 -3.01 -14.06 -8.84
C THR A 72 -2.08 -12.98 -9.37
N TYR A 73 -2.00 -11.86 -8.66
CA TYR A 73 -1.15 -10.73 -9.00
C TYR A 73 -0.25 -10.40 -7.82
N GLN A 74 1.03 -10.20 -8.07
CA GLN A 74 1.94 -9.59 -7.12
C GLN A 74 1.88 -8.09 -7.29
N CYS A 75 1.50 -7.39 -6.25
CA CYS A 75 1.29 -5.95 -6.28
C CYS A 75 2.20 -5.23 -5.28
N TYR A 76 2.53 -4.00 -5.60
CA TYR A 76 3.11 -3.06 -4.65
C TYR A 76 2.61 -1.64 -4.90
N MET A 77 2.68 -0.82 -3.88
CA MET A 77 2.43 0.62 -3.96
C MET A 77 3.19 1.36 -2.85
N TYR A 78 3.25 2.66 -2.96
CA TYR A 78 3.78 3.52 -1.91
C TYR A 78 2.65 4.28 -1.23
N SER A 79 2.61 4.21 0.08
CA SER A 79 1.72 4.99 0.93
C SER A 79 2.52 6.04 1.69
N ALA A 80 1.96 7.21 1.89
CA ALA A 80 2.54 8.18 2.81
C ALA A 80 2.67 7.56 4.21
N THR A 81 3.84 7.71 4.82
CA THR A 81 4.01 7.35 6.23
C THR A 81 3.34 8.37 7.13
N GLY A 82 3.07 7.99 8.38
CA GLY A 82 2.50 8.91 9.36
C GLY A 82 3.34 10.18 9.52
N PHE A 83 4.66 10.07 9.48
CA PHE A 83 5.58 11.20 9.55
C PHE A 83 5.46 12.11 8.31
N GLN A 84 5.48 11.55 7.10
CA GLN A 84 5.31 12.33 5.87
C GLN A 84 3.97 13.05 5.84
N LYS A 85 2.91 12.38 6.29
CA LYS A 85 1.57 12.98 6.35
C LYS A 85 1.49 14.12 7.36
N ALA A 86 2.15 13.99 8.50
CA ALA A 86 2.23 15.05 9.50
C ALA A 86 3.01 16.27 8.98
N MET A 87 4.14 16.07 8.32
CA MET A 87 4.99 17.13 7.75
C MET A 87 4.35 17.85 6.56
N SER A 88 3.48 17.17 5.81
CA SER A 88 2.78 17.72 4.64
C SER A 88 1.36 18.22 4.93
N PHE A 89 1.01 18.38 6.21
CA PHE A 89 -0.34 18.75 6.64
C PHE A 89 -1.44 17.84 6.05
N GLY A 90 -1.15 16.54 5.91
CA GLY A 90 -2.09 15.56 5.40
C GLY A 90 -2.22 15.48 3.87
N GLN A 91 -1.43 16.24 3.12
CA GLN A 91 -1.56 16.35 1.66
C GLN A 91 -0.70 15.36 0.85
N THR A 92 0.06 14.49 1.50
CA THR A 92 0.89 13.51 0.78
C THR A 92 0.03 12.45 0.11
N PRO A 93 0.00 12.37 -1.22
CA PRO A 93 -0.79 11.38 -1.93
C PRO A 93 -0.17 9.98 -1.79
N ASN A 94 -1.00 8.96 -1.82
CA ASN A 94 -0.54 7.59 -2.04
C ASN A 94 -0.28 7.37 -3.54
N SER A 95 0.70 6.53 -3.90
CA SER A 95 0.94 6.18 -5.30
C SER A 95 -0.18 5.28 -5.85
N ASP A 96 -0.22 5.09 -7.16
CA ASP A 96 -0.98 4.02 -7.76
C ASP A 96 -0.39 2.65 -7.43
N ALA A 97 -1.23 1.62 -7.49
CA ALA A 97 -0.77 0.24 -7.35
C ALA A 97 -0.14 -0.25 -8.65
N ILE A 98 0.95 -0.99 -8.55
CA ILE A 98 1.61 -1.66 -9.67
C ILE A 98 1.48 -3.15 -9.43
N CYS A 99 0.81 -3.86 -10.35
CA CYS A 99 0.49 -5.28 -10.23
C CYS A 99 1.04 -6.06 -11.42
N THR A 100 1.73 -7.17 -11.13
CA THR A 100 2.25 -8.11 -12.12
C THR A 100 1.53 -9.44 -11.98
N PRO A 101 0.98 -10.04 -13.05
CA PRO A 101 0.34 -11.34 -12.99
C PRO A 101 1.37 -12.41 -12.65
N MET A 102 1.03 -13.27 -11.70
CA MET A 102 1.84 -14.43 -11.30
C MET A 102 1.29 -15.67 -11.99
N GLY A 103 2.00 -16.17 -12.96
CA GLY A 103 1.85 -17.39 -13.76
C GLY A 103 0.52 -18.17 -13.74
N GLY A 104 -0.04 -18.45 -14.94
CA GLY A 104 -1.13 -19.37 -15.20
C GLY A 104 -2.51 -18.76 -15.48
N GLY A 105 -2.78 -17.53 -15.11
CA GLY A 105 -3.93 -16.79 -15.61
C GLY A 105 -3.52 -16.04 -16.87
N LYS A 106 -4.28 -16.22 -17.96
CA LYS A 106 -4.17 -15.38 -19.15
C LYS A 106 -4.30 -13.94 -18.67
N ALA A 107 -3.17 -13.27 -18.45
CA ALA A 107 -3.16 -11.86 -18.17
C ALA A 107 -3.87 -11.21 -19.36
N THR A 108 -5.10 -10.76 -19.13
CA THR A 108 -5.57 -9.63 -19.90
C THR A 108 -4.73 -8.49 -19.39
N ALA A 109 -3.54 -8.32 -19.97
CA ALA A 109 -2.83 -7.07 -19.86
C ALA A 109 -3.91 -6.00 -20.07
N PRO A 110 -3.98 -4.92 -19.25
CA PRO A 110 -4.72 -3.75 -19.65
C PRO A 110 -4.26 -3.52 -21.08
N ALA A 111 -5.22 -3.59 -22.04
CA ALA A 111 -4.91 -3.47 -23.45
C ALA A 111 -3.94 -2.29 -23.50
N ALA A 112 -2.68 -2.58 -23.83
CA ALA A 112 -1.70 -1.54 -24.05
C ALA A 112 -2.46 -0.61 -24.97
N ALA A 113 -2.80 0.58 -24.46
CA ALA A 113 -3.56 1.54 -25.24
C ALA A 113 -2.85 1.51 -26.57
N SER A 114 -3.53 0.97 -27.59
CA SER A 114 -2.99 0.92 -28.95
C SER A 114 -2.35 2.28 -29.09
N PRO A 115 -1.13 2.42 -29.57
CA PRO A 115 -0.52 3.73 -29.69
C PRO A 115 -1.47 4.54 -30.56
N THR A 116 -2.52 5.03 -29.91
CA THR A 116 -3.49 5.92 -30.49
C THR A 116 -2.62 7.08 -30.88
N CYS A 117 -2.54 7.28 -32.17
CA CYS A 117 -1.75 8.32 -32.80
C CYS A 117 -2.15 9.63 -32.13
N ASN A 118 -1.52 9.95 -30.99
CA ASN A 118 -1.75 11.21 -30.31
C ASN A 118 -1.07 12.34 -31.11
N ALA A 119 -1.48 13.56 -30.88
CA ALA A 119 -0.99 14.72 -31.60
C ALA A 119 0.56 14.81 -31.59
N LEU A 120 1.23 14.36 -30.53
CA LEU A 120 2.67 14.34 -30.40
C LEU A 120 3.33 13.27 -31.29
N ASN A 121 2.77 12.06 -31.37
CA ASN A 121 3.27 11.02 -32.25
C ASN A 121 3.05 11.35 -33.72
N LYS A 122 1.95 12.02 -34.05
CA LYS A 122 1.66 12.51 -35.38
C LYS A 122 2.65 13.62 -35.79
N ALA A 123 2.95 14.56 -34.89
CA ALA A 123 3.94 15.62 -35.12
C ALA A 123 5.37 15.05 -35.27
N ALA A 124 5.67 13.92 -34.62
CA ALA A 124 6.96 13.23 -34.70
C ALA A 124 7.06 12.25 -35.89
N GLY A 125 6.04 12.16 -36.75
CA GLY A 125 6.04 11.24 -37.91
C GLY A 125 6.07 9.75 -37.53
N ARG A 126 5.62 9.40 -36.32
CA ARG A 126 5.65 8.03 -35.78
C ARG A 126 4.31 7.29 -35.92
N CYS A 127 3.39 7.85 -36.65
CA CYS A 127 2.13 7.20 -37.01
C CYS A 127 1.94 7.26 -38.53
#